data_2f8767c1719bc8372637fb2d96144d7b
#
_entry.id   2f8767c1719bc8372637fb2d96144d7b
#
_cell.length_a   1.000
_cell.length_b   1.000
_cell.length_c   1.000
_cell.angle_alpha   90.00
_cell.angle_beta   90.00
_cell.angle_gamma   90.00
#
_symmetry.space_group_name_H-M   'P 1'
#
loop_
_entity.id
_entity.type
_entity.pdbx_description
1 polymer ?
#
loop_
_entity_poly.entity_id
_entity_poly.type
_entity_poly.pdbx_seq_one_letter_code
_entity_poly.pdbx_strand_id
1 'polypeptide(L)'
;QCIENAIAMGADMVELDIQQTKDNNFICMHDATLDRTSTGKGAIKNYTTTELKQFVLKSGNGIKTRRSIPTLEEALMTCKDRILVNIDKGGTYIKEILPIIRKCGMEKQVIIKGRYPVEKVQEEYGTNTSMLYMPIIHLWKEEDIKATESFIKDFTPIAYELCFKDEQTSNLKVIDKIVQSGSRVWMNTLWDSLCGGHDDENALLEGKDKH
;
A
#
# COMPACT_ATOMS: atom_id res chain seq x y z
N GLN A 1 17.86 -0.79 -0.53
CA GLN A 1 18.47 -0.56 -1.86
C GLN A 1 17.39 -0.34 -2.93
N CYS A 2 16.28 -1.10 -2.94
CA CYS A 2 15.17 -0.87 -3.90
C CYS A 2 14.62 0.55 -3.77
N ILE A 3 14.37 1.03 -2.55
CA ILE A 3 13.93 2.41 -2.29
C ILE A 3 14.95 3.43 -2.84
N GLU A 4 16.24 3.24 -2.54
CA GLU A 4 17.31 4.12 -3.04
C GLU A 4 17.39 4.11 -4.57
N ASN A 5 17.19 2.97 -5.20
CA ASN A 5 17.15 2.87 -6.65
C ASN A 5 15.92 3.59 -7.23
N ALA A 6 14.75 3.41 -6.63
CA ALA A 6 13.52 4.10 -7.06
C ALA A 6 13.69 5.62 -7.00
N ILE A 7 14.25 6.13 -5.89
CA ILE A 7 14.55 7.57 -5.73
C ILE A 7 15.54 8.04 -6.81
N ALA A 8 16.62 7.27 -7.05
CA ALA A 8 17.63 7.62 -8.06
C ALA A 8 17.08 7.59 -9.48
N MET A 9 16.06 6.78 -9.75
CA MET A 9 15.36 6.71 -11.03
C MET A 9 14.28 7.79 -11.19
N GLY A 10 14.03 8.62 -10.17
CA GLY A 10 13.06 9.71 -10.20
C GLY A 10 11.61 9.28 -9.97
N ALA A 11 11.38 8.16 -9.29
CA ALA A 11 10.03 7.77 -8.91
C ALA A 11 9.43 8.77 -7.91
N ASP A 12 8.14 9.09 -8.06
CA ASP A 12 7.41 10.00 -7.18
C ASP A 12 6.94 9.32 -5.89
N MET A 13 6.69 8.01 -5.96
CA MET A 13 6.18 7.22 -4.85
C MET A 13 6.76 5.81 -4.87
N VAL A 14 6.96 5.23 -3.68
CA VAL A 14 7.23 3.79 -3.50
C VAL A 14 6.08 3.15 -2.74
N GLU A 15 5.78 1.92 -3.11
CA GLU A 15 4.85 1.07 -2.37
C GLU A 15 5.64 0.15 -1.45
N LEU A 16 5.15 -0.04 -0.23
CA LEU A 16 5.74 -0.89 0.81
C LEU A 16 4.68 -1.80 1.41
N ASP A 17 4.89 -3.10 1.29
CA ASP A 17 4.14 -4.09 2.08
C ASP A 17 4.69 -4.21 3.49
N ILE A 18 3.82 -4.34 4.48
CA ILE A 18 4.23 -4.53 5.87
C ILE A 18 3.73 -5.85 6.44
N GLN A 19 4.50 -6.41 7.37
CA GLN A 19 4.12 -7.57 8.17
C GLN A 19 4.43 -7.30 9.64
N GLN A 20 3.49 -7.71 10.52
CA GLN A 20 3.67 -7.59 11.95
C GLN A 20 4.53 -8.74 12.50
N THR A 21 5.45 -8.40 13.39
CA THR A 21 6.36 -9.34 14.06
C THR A 21 5.78 -9.84 15.39
N LYS A 22 6.39 -10.86 15.98
CA LYS A 22 5.99 -11.42 17.28
C LYS A 22 5.99 -10.39 18.43
N ASP A 23 6.87 -9.42 18.37
CA ASP A 23 7.01 -8.33 19.34
C ASP A 23 6.24 -7.06 18.95
N ASN A 24 5.20 -7.21 18.10
CA ASN A 24 4.30 -6.15 17.64
C ASN A 24 4.98 -4.98 16.90
N ASN A 25 6.19 -5.17 16.39
CA ASN A 25 6.81 -4.25 15.45
C ASN A 25 6.40 -4.56 14.01
N PHE A 26 6.85 -3.74 13.06
CA PHE A 26 6.58 -3.93 11.63
C PHE A 26 7.86 -3.97 10.83
N ILE A 27 7.92 -4.89 9.88
CA ILE A 27 8.97 -5.02 8.87
C ILE A 27 8.40 -4.84 7.47
N CYS A 28 9.23 -4.45 6.52
CA CYS A 28 8.84 -4.40 5.11
C CYS A 28 9.05 -5.77 4.47
N MET A 29 7.95 -6.44 4.16
CA MET A 29 7.92 -7.75 3.52
C MET A 29 6.54 -8.00 2.91
N HIS A 30 6.52 -8.44 1.64
CA HIS A 30 5.26 -8.78 0.96
C HIS A 30 4.61 -10.03 1.55
N ASP A 31 5.36 -11.13 1.63
CA ASP A 31 4.84 -12.43 2.07
C ASP A 31 4.72 -12.49 3.60
N ALA A 32 3.75 -13.24 4.08
CA ALA A 32 3.62 -13.54 5.51
C ALA A 32 4.70 -14.51 6.03
N THR A 33 5.54 -15.05 5.13
CA THR A 33 6.63 -15.97 5.44
C THR A 33 7.97 -15.47 4.89
N LEU A 34 9.06 -15.95 5.48
CA LEU A 34 10.44 -15.58 5.13
C LEU A 34 11.00 -16.30 3.90
N ASP A 35 10.34 -17.36 3.46
CA ASP A 35 10.89 -18.44 2.61
C ASP A 35 11.36 -17.96 1.24
N ARG A 36 10.57 -17.14 0.56
CA ARG A 36 10.81 -16.73 -0.83
C ARG A 36 11.93 -15.68 -0.92
N THR A 37 11.84 -14.63 -0.12
CA THR A 37 12.63 -13.40 -0.30
C THR A 37 13.74 -13.22 0.74
N SER A 38 13.91 -14.17 1.69
CA SER A 38 14.98 -14.12 2.69
C SER A 38 15.65 -15.49 2.91
N THR A 39 16.71 -15.49 3.71
CA THR A 39 17.38 -16.73 4.16
C THR A 39 16.66 -17.41 5.32
N GLY A 40 15.69 -16.74 5.93
CA GLY A 40 14.84 -17.29 6.99
C GLY A 40 13.81 -18.27 6.44
N LYS A 41 13.08 -18.93 7.35
CA LYS A 41 12.03 -19.89 7.06
C LYS A 41 10.81 -19.64 7.97
N GLY A 42 9.63 -19.94 7.45
CA GLY A 42 8.39 -19.92 8.24
C GLY A 42 7.79 -18.54 8.43
N ALA A 43 6.75 -18.47 9.25
CA ALA A 43 5.90 -17.29 9.39
C ALA A 43 6.60 -16.16 10.17
N ILE A 44 6.56 -14.94 9.64
CA ILE A 44 7.16 -13.73 10.21
C ILE A 44 6.64 -13.47 11.62
N LYS A 45 5.35 -13.64 11.86
CA LYS A 45 4.72 -13.46 13.18
C LYS A 45 5.28 -14.32 14.32
N ASN A 46 6.10 -15.32 14.01
CA ASN A 46 6.73 -16.19 15.00
C ASN A 46 8.10 -15.65 15.46
N TYR A 47 8.61 -14.59 14.84
CA TYR A 47 9.91 -14.00 15.11
C TYR A 47 9.79 -12.59 15.64
N THR A 48 10.65 -12.25 16.60
CA THR A 48 10.87 -10.87 17.02
C THR A 48 11.68 -10.10 15.97
N THR A 49 11.61 -8.78 16.01
CA THR A 49 12.41 -7.92 15.13
C THR A 49 13.91 -8.24 15.23
N THR A 50 14.42 -8.49 16.44
CA THR A 50 15.84 -8.85 16.67
C THR A 50 16.22 -10.16 15.98
N GLU A 51 15.37 -11.19 16.07
CA GLU A 51 15.59 -12.45 15.41
C GLU A 51 15.57 -12.31 13.87
N LEU A 52 14.65 -11.48 13.35
CA LEU A 52 14.53 -11.22 11.90
C LEU A 52 15.76 -10.52 11.32
N LYS A 53 16.47 -9.69 12.11
CA LYS A 53 17.71 -9.02 11.69
C LYS A 53 18.87 -9.98 11.40
N GLN A 54 18.78 -11.22 11.85
CA GLN A 54 19.79 -12.25 11.56
C GLN A 54 19.66 -12.82 10.13
N PHE A 55 18.49 -12.65 9.50
CA PHE A 55 18.26 -13.10 8.13
C PHE A 55 18.61 -11.99 7.13
N VAL A 56 19.10 -12.42 5.96
CA VAL A 56 19.38 -11.52 4.85
C VAL A 56 18.38 -11.73 3.72
N LEU A 57 18.11 -10.67 3.00
CA LEU A 57 17.25 -10.70 1.81
C LEU A 57 17.94 -11.42 0.67
N LYS A 58 17.14 -12.04 -0.20
CA LYS A 58 17.57 -12.57 -1.49
C LYS A 58 17.18 -11.59 -2.61
N SER A 59 17.95 -11.55 -3.67
CA SER A 59 17.59 -10.89 -4.93
C SER A 59 16.50 -11.68 -5.66
N GLY A 60 15.89 -11.09 -6.69
CA GLY A 60 14.83 -11.73 -7.47
C GLY A 60 15.26 -13.09 -8.10
N ASN A 61 16.55 -13.30 -8.35
CA ASN A 61 17.11 -14.57 -8.82
C ASN A 61 17.53 -15.53 -7.68
N GLY A 62 17.13 -15.26 -6.43
CA GLY A 62 17.37 -16.12 -5.27
C GLY A 62 18.76 -15.99 -4.62
N ILE A 63 19.65 -15.13 -5.13
CA ILE A 63 21.01 -14.96 -4.58
C ILE A 63 20.93 -14.19 -3.27
N LYS A 64 21.64 -14.67 -2.24
CA LYS A 64 21.74 -13.98 -0.93
C LYS A 64 22.42 -12.63 -1.09
N THR A 65 21.84 -11.63 -0.50
CA THR A 65 22.42 -10.28 -0.42
C THR A 65 23.14 -10.09 0.93
N ARG A 66 23.72 -8.90 1.13
CA ARG A 66 24.26 -8.47 2.43
C ARG A 66 23.26 -7.58 3.21
N ARG A 67 22.00 -7.58 2.80
CA ARG A 67 20.97 -6.69 3.38
C ARG A 67 20.05 -7.47 4.30
N SER A 68 19.89 -6.96 5.53
CA SER A 68 18.88 -7.47 6.46
C SER A 68 17.49 -7.00 6.06
N ILE A 69 16.47 -7.65 6.64
CA ILE A 69 15.08 -7.24 6.50
C ILE A 69 14.89 -5.88 7.19
N PRO A 70 14.42 -4.84 6.50
CA PRO A 70 14.22 -3.53 7.12
C PRO A 70 12.96 -3.50 7.98
N THR A 71 13.01 -2.77 9.08
CA THR A 71 11.80 -2.36 9.82
C THR A 71 11.06 -1.29 9.03
N LEU A 72 9.76 -1.09 9.34
CA LEU A 72 9.00 0.02 8.78
C LEU A 72 9.68 1.36 9.07
N GLU A 73 10.14 1.59 10.31
CA GLU A 73 10.84 2.82 10.69
C GLU A 73 12.10 3.06 9.82
N GLU A 74 12.94 2.04 9.63
CA GLU A 74 14.14 2.14 8.78
C GLU A 74 13.79 2.47 7.32
N ALA A 75 12.74 1.87 6.79
CA ALA A 75 12.27 2.15 5.44
C ALA A 75 11.73 3.57 5.31
N LEU A 76 10.90 4.02 6.25
CA LEU A 76 10.37 5.38 6.29
C LEU A 76 11.49 6.42 6.39
N MET A 77 12.47 6.21 7.26
CA MET A 77 13.61 7.13 7.38
C MET A 77 14.45 7.20 6.10
N THR A 78 14.49 6.11 5.30
CA THR A 78 15.13 6.14 3.98
C THR A 78 14.35 6.97 2.96
N CYS A 79 13.01 7.00 3.08
CA CYS A 79 12.11 7.76 2.19
C CYS A 79 11.95 9.22 2.60
N LYS A 80 12.23 9.57 3.85
CA LYS A 80 11.92 10.88 4.43
C LYS A 80 12.46 12.04 3.60
N ASP A 81 11.57 13.01 3.30
CA ASP A 81 11.80 14.22 2.51
C ASP A 81 12.31 13.96 1.08
N ARG A 82 12.18 12.72 0.57
CA ARG A 82 12.72 12.31 -0.74
C ARG A 82 11.69 11.71 -1.68
N ILE A 83 10.72 10.94 -1.16
CA ILE A 83 9.74 10.21 -1.98
C ILE A 83 8.49 9.92 -1.17
N LEU A 84 7.31 9.95 -1.79
CA LEU A 84 6.07 9.53 -1.15
C LEU A 84 6.08 8.03 -0.87
N VAL A 85 5.34 7.61 0.15
CA VAL A 85 5.23 6.19 0.54
C VAL A 85 3.77 5.77 0.55
N ASN A 86 3.44 4.70 -0.16
CA ASN A 86 2.16 4.01 -0.07
C ASN A 86 2.37 2.73 0.76
N ILE A 87 1.74 2.63 1.94
CA ILE A 87 1.81 1.43 2.77
C ILE A 87 0.64 0.51 2.42
N ASP A 88 0.92 -0.56 1.66
CA ASP A 88 -0.06 -1.62 1.43
C ASP A 88 -0.25 -2.47 2.70
N LYS A 89 -1.47 -2.98 2.89
CA LYS A 89 -1.91 -3.71 4.11
C LYS A 89 -1.89 -2.85 5.39
N GLY A 90 -1.46 -1.58 5.30
CA GLY A 90 -1.39 -0.66 6.44
C GLY A 90 -2.74 -0.36 7.08
N GLY A 91 -3.81 -0.39 6.27
CA GLY A 91 -5.17 -0.12 6.75
C GLY A 91 -5.68 -1.08 7.83
N THR A 92 -5.09 -2.26 7.97
CA THR A 92 -5.41 -3.20 9.06
C THR A 92 -4.72 -2.81 10.38
N TYR A 93 -3.67 -2.00 10.31
CA TYR A 93 -2.78 -1.67 11.42
C TYR A 93 -2.63 -0.16 11.65
N ILE A 94 -3.65 0.61 11.29
CA ILE A 94 -3.60 2.09 11.37
C ILE A 94 -3.12 2.53 12.74
N LYS A 95 -3.76 2.05 13.80
CA LYS A 95 -3.47 2.43 15.20
C LYS A 95 -2.04 2.14 15.61
N GLU A 96 -1.50 1.01 15.15
CA GLU A 96 -0.17 0.54 15.50
C GLU A 96 0.94 1.24 14.70
N ILE A 97 0.68 1.58 13.42
CA ILE A 97 1.69 2.19 12.56
C ILE A 97 1.71 3.73 12.65
N LEU A 98 0.61 4.36 13.04
CA LEU A 98 0.55 5.82 13.23
C LEU A 98 1.64 6.38 14.16
N PRO A 99 1.91 5.77 15.32
CA PRO A 99 3.01 6.24 16.19
C PRO A 99 4.37 6.18 15.51
N ILE A 100 4.61 5.17 14.66
CA ILE A 100 5.86 5.02 13.91
C ILE A 100 5.97 6.13 12.86
N ILE A 101 4.90 6.38 12.09
CA ILE A 101 4.86 7.43 11.07
C ILE A 101 5.09 8.81 11.72
N ARG A 102 4.44 9.10 12.85
CA ARG A 102 4.61 10.34 13.62
C ARG A 102 6.01 10.50 14.15
N LYS A 103 6.60 9.44 14.73
CA LYS A 103 7.99 9.44 15.19
C LYS A 103 8.97 9.79 14.08
N CYS A 104 8.69 9.35 12.85
CA CYS A 104 9.47 9.71 11.66
C CYS A 104 9.17 11.13 11.15
N GLY A 105 8.07 11.77 11.57
CA GLY A 105 7.62 13.08 11.08
C GLY A 105 7.16 13.00 9.61
N MET A 106 6.48 11.93 9.23
CA MET A 106 6.12 11.65 7.82
C MET A 106 4.61 11.61 7.57
N GLU A 107 3.79 12.22 8.42
CA GLU A 107 2.32 12.19 8.33
C GLU A 107 1.78 12.71 6.99
N LYS A 108 2.49 13.66 6.38
CA LYS A 108 2.11 14.26 5.08
C LYS A 108 2.78 13.57 3.88
N GLN A 109 3.56 12.51 4.12
CA GLN A 109 4.36 11.85 3.11
C GLN A 109 3.98 10.37 2.96
N VAL A 110 3.26 9.81 3.94
CA VAL A 110 2.85 8.41 3.98
C VAL A 110 1.34 8.30 3.74
N ILE A 111 0.95 7.56 2.72
CA ILE A 111 -0.42 7.17 2.42
C ILE A 111 -0.64 5.77 3.01
N ILE A 112 -1.66 5.61 3.84
CA ILE A 112 -2.07 4.30 4.35
C ILE A 112 -3.20 3.78 3.45
N LYS A 113 -2.99 2.63 2.85
CA LYS A 113 -3.97 1.96 1.99
C LYS A 113 -4.74 0.90 2.75
N GLY A 114 -6.07 0.83 2.57
CA GLY A 114 -6.87 -0.14 3.29
C GLY A 114 -8.34 -0.21 2.88
N ARG A 115 -9.08 -1.05 3.60
CA ARG A 115 -10.49 -1.36 3.33
C ARG A 115 -11.41 -1.15 4.54
N TYR A 116 -10.98 -0.38 5.51
CA TYR A 116 -11.85 -0.02 6.62
C TYR A 116 -12.96 0.94 6.16
N PRO A 117 -14.16 0.82 6.72
CA PRO A 117 -15.20 1.82 6.52
C PRO A 117 -14.77 3.16 7.14
N VAL A 118 -15.39 4.26 6.69
CA VAL A 118 -14.97 5.61 7.06
C VAL A 118 -15.01 5.84 8.57
N GLU A 119 -16.00 5.31 9.26
CA GLU A 119 -16.14 5.43 10.71
C GLU A 119 -14.95 4.79 11.44
N LYS A 120 -14.49 3.63 10.96
CA LYS A 120 -13.33 2.94 11.53
C LYS A 120 -12.04 3.71 11.25
N VAL A 121 -11.89 4.27 10.06
CA VAL A 121 -10.75 5.12 9.72
C VAL A 121 -10.72 6.35 10.63
N GLN A 122 -11.84 7.02 10.81
CA GLN A 122 -11.95 8.18 11.71
C GLN A 122 -11.63 7.83 13.17
N GLU A 123 -12.13 6.67 13.65
CA GLU A 123 -11.81 6.17 15.01
C GLU A 123 -10.30 5.97 15.19
N GLU A 124 -9.63 5.31 14.23
CA GLU A 124 -8.21 4.97 14.30
C GLU A 124 -7.28 6.20 14.12
N TYR A 125 -7.66 7.14 13.24
CA TYR A 125 -6.91 8.39 13.02
C TYR A 125 -7.18 9.41 14.13
N GLY A 126 -8.32 9.33 14.79
CA GLY A 126 -8.77 10.33 15.76
C GLY A 126 -8.98 11.69 15.11
N THR A 127 -8.67 12.76 15.83
CA THR A 127 -8.79 14.15 15.35
C THR A 127 -7.68 14.58 14.38
N ASN A 128 -6.78 13.66 14.01
CA ASN A 128 -5.64 14.01 13.16
C ASN A 128 -6.01 13.95 11.68
N THR A 129 -6.45 15.09 11.15
CA THR A 129 -6.83 15.27 9.73
C THR A 129 -5.65 15.39 8.76
N SER A 130 -4.40 15.36 9.26
CA SER A 130 -3.21 15.48 8.41
C SER A 130 -2.74 14.16 7.79
N MET A 131 -3.29 13.03 8.24
CA MET A 131 -2.92 11.71 7.75
C MET A 131 -3.57 11.43 6.39
N LEU A 132 -2.79 10.83 5.50
CA LEU A 132 -3.24 10.49 4.16
C LEU A 132 -3.76 9.04 4.13
N TYR A 133 -5.00 8.86 3.67
CA TYR A 133 -5.62 7.55 3.52
C TYR A 133 -6.09 7.33 2.08
N MET A 134 -5.99 6.09 1.61
CA MET A 134 -6.46 5.67 0.30
C MET A 134 -7.32 4.40 0.46
N PRO A 135 -8.67 4.50 0.42
CA PRO A 135 -9.54 3.34 0.43
C PRO A 135 -9.42 2.55 -0.88
N ILE A 136 -9.47 1.22 -0.77
CA ILE A 136 -9.54 0.31 -1.90
C ILE A 136 -11.01 0.01 -2.18
N ILE A 137 -11.47 0.32 -3.38
CA ILE A 137 -12.85 0.19 -3.84
C ILE A 137 -12.94 -0.82 -4.97
N HIS A 138 -13.75 -1.84 -4.81
CA HIS A 138 -14.05 -2.79 -5.89
C HIS A 138 -15.35 -2.38 -6.57
N LEU A 139 -15.28 -1.92 -7.79
CA LEU A 139 -16.43 -1.39 -8.53
C LEU A 139 -17.54 -2.41 -8.80
N TRP A 140 -17.29 -3.70 -8.60
CA TRP A 140 -18.31 -4.77 -8.68
C TRP A 140 -19.01 -5.08 -7.36
N LYS A 141 -18.70 -4.33 -6.27
CA LYS A 141 -19.29 -4.51 -4.94
C LYS A 141 -20.12 -3.29 -4.56
N GLU A 142 -21.39 -3.52 -4.33
CA GLU A 142 -22.32 -2.43 -3.96
C GLU A 142 -21.94 -1.78 -2.63
N GLU A 143 -21.46 -2.56 -1.67
CA GLU A 143 -20.97 -2.05 -0.39
C GLU A 143 -19.79 -1.09 -0.54
N ASP A 144 -18.85 -1.38 -1.47
CA ASP A 144 -17.69 -0.52 -1.73
C ASP A 144 -18.11 0.79 -2.41
N ILE A 145 -19.12 0.75 -3.30
CA ILE A 145 -19.69 1.96 -3.91
C ILE A 145 -20.36 2.85 -2.85
N LYS A 146 -21.14 2.27 -1.95
CA LYS A 146 -21.76 2.99 -0.82
C LYS A 146 -20.70 3.56 0.12
N ALA A 147 -19.64 2.80 0.41
CA ALA A 147 -18.52 3.26 1.23
C ALA A 147 -17.84 4.50 0.60
N THR A 148 -17.72 4.56 -0.73
CA THR A 148 -17.17 5.73 -1.42
C THR A 148 -17.97 6.99 -1.14
N GLU A 149 -19.30 6.91 -1.13
CA GLU A 149 -20.16 8.05 -0.81
C GLU A 149 -20.00 8.53 0.64
N SER A 150 -19.86 7.60 1.58
CA SER A 150 -19.55 7.93 2.98
C SER A 150 -18.18 8.60 3.12
N PHE A 151 -17.16 8.11 2.43
CA PHE A 151 -15.84 8.73 2.44
C PHE A 151 -15.86 10.15 1.84
N ILE A 152 -16.53 10.36 0.71
CA ILE A 152 -16.66 11.69 0.08
C ILE A 152 -17.30 12.69 1.05
N LYS A 153 -18.32 12.25 1.79
CA LYS A 153 -19.05 13.09 2.73
C LYS A 153 -18.27 13.40 4.01
N ASP A 154 -17.63 12.39 4.60
CA ASP A 154 -17.24 12.44 6.01
C ASP A 154 -15.71 12.48 6.23
N PHE A 155 -14.88 12.23 5.21
CA PHE A 155 -13.43 12.15 5.39
C PHE A 155 -12.60 12.82 4.28
N THR A 156 -13.00 12.71 3.01
CA THR A 156 -12.28 13.18 1.81
C THR A 156 -10.87 12.62 1.73
N PRO A 157 -10.68 11.33 1.34
CA PRO A 157 -9.37 10.71 1.17
C PRO A 157 -8.50 11.45 0.14
N ILE A 158 -7.17 11.32 0.25
CA ILE A 158 -6.25 11.91 -0.73
C ILE A 158 -6.43 11.29 -2.13
N ALA A 159 -6.72 10.00 -2.18
CA ALA A 159 -6.97 9.23 -3.39
C ALA A 159 -7.85 8.02 -3.07
N TYR A 160 -8.38 7.39 -4.12
CA TYR A 160 -9.05 6.10 -4.07
C TYR A 160 -8.33 5.13 -5.00
N GLU A 161 -8.02 3.92 -4.53
CA GLU A 161 -7.62 2.83 -5.42
C GLU A 161 -8.87 2.12 -5.91
N LEU A 162 -9.08 2.11 -7.21
CA LEU A 162 -10.23 1.48 -7.86
C LEU A 162 -9.82 0.19 -8.56
N CYS A 163 -10.50 -0.90 -8.19
CA CYS A 163 -10.41 -2.19 -8.86
C CYS A 163 -11.68 -2.39 -9.69
N PHE A 164 -11.57 -2.89 -10.91
CA PHE A 164 -12.69 -3.09 -11.83
C PHE A 164 -12.55 -4.44 -12.56
N LYS A 165 -13.66 -4.97 -13.05
CA LYS A 165 -13.70 -6.21 -13.84
C LYS A 165 -14.21 -5.98 -15.25
N ASP A 166 -14.88 -4.86 -15.46
CA ASP A 166 -15.53 -4.53 -16.71
C ASP A 166 -15.45 -3.01 -16.92
N GLU A 167 -14.82 -2.60 -18.00
CA GLU A 167 -14.69 -1.19 -18.40
C GLU A 167 -16.03 -0.54 -18.78
N GLN A 168 -17.07 -1.34 -19.04
CA GLN A 168 -18.42 -0.85 -19.37
C GLN A 168 -19.32 -0.74 -18.14
N THR A 169 -18.82 -1.04 -16.94
CA THR A 169 -19.63 -0.98 -15.73
C THR A 169 -20.16 0.43 -15.47
N SER A 170 -21.47 0.54 -15.19
CA SER A 170 -22.08 1.83 -14.81
C SER A 170 -21.48 2.44 -13.53
N ASN A 171 -20.81 1.63 -12.72
CA ASN A 171 -20.19 2.06 -11.48
C ASN A 171 -18.93 2.92 -11.69
N LEU A 172 -18.36 2.96 -12.90
CA LEU A 172 -17.30 3.93 -13.26
C LEU A 172 -17.75 5.38 -13.09
N LYS A 173 -19.06 5.67 -13.10
CA LYS A 173 -19.61 7.01 -12.81
C LYS A 173 -19.22 7.53 -11.41
N VAL A 174 -18.83 6.67 -10.50
CA VAL A 174 -18.32 7.08 -9.19
C VAL A 174 -17.03 7.88 -9.29
N ILE A 175 -16.25 7.70 -10.36
CA ILE A 175 -15.01 8.43 -10.63
C ILE A 175 -15.27 9.94 -10.67
N ASP A 176 -16.32 10.37 -11.36
CA ASP A 176 -16.67 11.80 -11.44
C ASP A 176 -16.95 12.39 -10.05
N LYS A 177 -17.67 11.65 -9.19
CA LYS A 177 -17.94 12.07 -7.81
C LYS A 177 -16.64 12.18 -7.00
N ILE A 178 -15.74 11.22 -7.14
CA ILE A 178 -14.45 11.20 -6.46
C ILE A 178 -13.61 12.42 -6.87
N VAL A 179 -13.48 12.66 -8.18
CA VAL A 179 -12.72 13.81 -8.71
C VAL A 179 -13.33 15.13 -8.29
N GLN A 180 -14.67 15.27 -8.33
CA GLN A 180 -15.38 16.46 -7.88
C GLN A 180 -15.22 16.74 -6.38
N SER A 181 -15.00 15.70 -5.57
CA SER A 181 -14.71 15.86 -4.13
C SER A 181 -13.29 16.38 -3.84
N GLY A 182 -12.43 16.48 -4.85
CA GLY A 182 -11.02 16.87 -4.73
C GLY A 182 -10.04 15.72 -4.49
N SER A 183 -10.54 14.49 -4.45
CA SER A 183 -9.70 13.30 -4.33
C SER A 183 -9.14 12.86 -5.69
N ARG A 184 -8.03 12.15 -5.66
CA ARG A 184 -7.42 11.52 -6.85
C ARG A 184 -7.95 10.11 -7.04
N VAL A 185 -7.78 9.58 -8.24
CA VAL A 185 -8.11 8.20 -8.60
C VAL A 185 -6.84 7.47 -9.00
N TRP A 186 -6.66 6.29 -8.42
CA TRP A 186 -5.65 5.31 -8.79
C TRP A 186 -6.34 4.08 -9.34
N MET A 187 -6.32 3.88 -10.66
CA MET A 187 -6.84 2.65 -11.27
C MET A 187 -5.83 1.52 -11.07
N ASN A 188 -6.30 0.40 -10.52
CA ASN A 188 -5.45 -0.77 -10.37
C ASN A 188 -5.44 -1.56 -11.69
N THR A 189 -4.29 -1.62 -12.35
CA THR A 189 -4.04 -2.35 -13.59
C THR A 189 -2.93 -3.40 -13.45
N LEU A 190 -2.58 -3.75 -12.20
CA LEU A 190 -1.45 -4.63 -11.92
C LEU A 190 -1.76 -6.12 -12.15
N TRP A 191 -3.00 -6.54 -11.83
CA TRP A 191 -3.39 -7.95 -11.90
C TRP A 191 -4.70 -8.11 -12.64
N ASP A 192 -4.79 -9.09 -13.54
CA ASP A 192 -6.00 -9.48 -14.26
C ASP A 192 -7.25 -9.50 -13.37
N SER A 193 -7.14 -10.10 -12.19
CA SER A 193 -8.24 -10.21 -11.23
C SER A 193 -8.74 -8.88 -10.64
N LEU A 194 -7.97 -7.80 -10.77
CA LEU A 194 -8.28 -6.47 -10.23
C LEU A 194 -8.66 -5.45 -11.30
N CYS A 195 -8.41 -5.75 -12.58
CA CYS A 195 -8.65 -4.87 -13.70
C CYS A 195 -9.38 -5.54 -14.88
N GLY A 196 -9.95 -6.74 -14.69
CA GLY A 196 -10.72 -7.45 -15.75
C GLY A 196 -9.90 -7.72 -17.01
N GLY A 197 -8.61 -8.03 -16.86
CA GLY A 197 -7.71 -8.29 -17.98
C GLY A 197 -7.08 -7.06 -18.62
N HIS A 198 -7.36 -5.85 -18.12
CA HIS A 198 -6.77 -4.61 -18.64
C HIS A 198 -5.41 -4.31 -17.97
N ASP A 199 -4.52 -5.30 -17.89
CA ASP A 199 -3.17 -5.20 -17.37
C ASP A 199 -2.12 -5.15 -18.47
N ASP A 200 -0.89 -4.78 -18.11
CA ASP A 200 0.22 -4.61 -19.06
C ASP A 200 0.61 -5.93 -19.75
N GLU A 201 0.48 -7.07 -19.07
CA GLU A 201 0.82 -8.38 -19.65
C GLU A 201 -0.15 -8.73 -20.78
N ASN A 202 -1.45 -8.61 -20.53
CA ASN A 202 -2.48 -8.85 -21.55
C ASN A 202 -2.39 -7.83 -22.70
N ALA A 203 -2.14 -6.55 -22.39
CA ALA A 203 -1.93 -5.54 -23.43
C ALA A 203 -0.75 -5.88 -24.34
N LEU A 204 0.36 -6.35 -23.78
CA LEU A 204 1.52 -6.80 -24.55
C LEU A 204 1.19 -8.02 -25.41
N LEU A 205 0.50 -9.02 -24.86
CA LEU A 205 0.10 -10.24 -25.59
C LEU A 205 -0.87 -9.95 -26.75
N GLU A 206 -1.74 -8.96 -26.58
CA GLU A 206 -2.68 -8.53 -27.61
C GLU A 206 -2.09 -7.56 -28.65
N GLY A 207 -0.81 -7.19 -28.49
CA GLY A 207 -0.13 -6.24 -29.36
C GLY A 207 -0.66 -4.81 -29.23
N LYS A 208 -1.23 -4.47 -28.09
CA LYS A 208 -1.73 -3.12 -27.77
C LYS A 208 -0.63 -2.36 -27.04
N ASP A 209 -0.12 -1.31 -27.64
CA ASP A 209 0.85 -0.36 -27.05
C ASP A 209 0.16 0.83 -26.40
N LYS A 210 -0.93 0.57 -25.69
CA LYS A 210 -1.79 1.62 -25.14
C LYS A 210 -1.72 1.66 -23.64
N HIS A 211 -0.95 2.56 -23.15
CA HIS A 211 -1.06 2.94 -21.73
C HIS A 211 -0.85 4.43 -21.57
#